data_c5783f5ce9588a9524649a92556fe8f8
#
_entry.id   c5783f5ce9588a9524649a92556fe8f8
#
_cell.length_a   1.000
_cell.length_b   1.000
_cell.length_c   1.000
_cell.angle_alpha   90.00
_cell.angle_beta   90.00
_cell.angle_gamma   90.00
#
_symmetry.space_group_name_H-M   'P 1'
#
loop_
_entity.id
_entity.type
_entity.pdbx_description
1 polymer ?
#
loop_
_entity_poly.entity_id
_entity_poly.type
_entity_poly.pdbx_seq_one_letter_code
_entity_poly.pdbx_strand_id
1 'polypeptide(L)'
;MSHDWKDFNDAKTQSTPKEEASLSTQEIKSLLIGRLREVLHYLLPAGVIRNGKFVVGDIHGNKGDSLVVELSGGKAGQWHDFATNEGGDIISLWASVHGKDTRSQFPDVISAIHEWLGT
;
A
#
# COMPACT_ATOMS: atom_id res chain seq x y z
N MET A 1 32.20 -14.56 -26.82
CA MET A 1 32.05 -14.28 -26.50
C MET A 1 31.72 -13.88 -25.96
N SER A 2 31.48 -13.90 -26.07
CA SER A 2 31.25 -13.42 -25.67
C SER A 2 30.84 -12.98 -25.06
N HIS A 3 30.55 -13.00 -25.17
CA HIS A 3 30.22 -12.58 -24.62
C HIS A 3 29.67 -12.19 -24.15
N ASP A 4 29.77 -12.42 -24.48
CA ASP A 4 29.33 -12.12 -24.11
C ASP A 4 28.63 -11.96 -23.39
N TRP A 5 28.82 -12.30 -23.56
CA TRP A 5 28.36 -12.08 -22.96
C TRP A 5 27.93 -11.69 -22.15
N LYS A 6 27.93 -11.64 -22.24
CA LYS A 6 27.69 -11.17 -21.69
C LYS A 6 27.19 -10.51 -21.28
N ASP A 7 27.54 -10.69 -21.83
CA ASP A 7 27.08 -10.00 -21.70
C ASP A 7 26.16 -9.68 -21.37
N PHE A 8 26.24 -10.14 -21.60
CA PHE A 8 25.68 -9.79 -21.38
C PHE A 8 24.91 -9.54 -20.78
N ASN A 9 25.19 -9.89 -20.81
CA ASN A 9 24.73 -9.50 -20.30
C ASN A 9 24.23 -9.04 -19.79
N ASP A 10 24.37 -9.21 -20.08
CA ASP A 10 24.03 -8.57 -19.72
C ASP A 10 23.28 -8.08 -19.30
N ALA A 11 23.33 -8.45 -19.52
CA ALA A 11 22.74 -7.78 -19.26
C ALA A 11 21.98 -7.67 -18.60
N LYS A 12 21.97 -7.89 -18.60
CA LYS A 12 21.43 -7.50 -18.04
C LYS A 12 21.06 -6.99 -17.50
N THR A 13 21.14 -6.92 -17.64
CA THR A 13 20.86 -6.11 -17.16
C THR A 13 20.49 -5.62 -16.97
N GLN A 14 20.54 -5.75 -17.34
CA GLN A 14 20.00 -4.99 -17.33
C GLN A 14 19.17 -4.47 -16.81
N SER A 15 19.30 -4.56 -16.28
CA SER A 15 18.05 -3.93 -16.00
C SER A 15 17.99 -2.52 -16.56
N THR A 16 16.80 -2.10 -16.96
CA THR A 16 16.67 -0.76 -17.49
C THR A 16 16.53 0.25 -16.35
N PRO A 17 16.90 1.52 -16.57
CA PRO A 17 16.68 2.55 -15.56
C PRO A 17 15.21 2.69 -15.16
N LYS A 18 14.30 2.50 -16.11
CA LYS A 18 12.88 2.57 -15.83
C LYS A 18 12.46 1.49 -14.83
N GLU A 19 12.97 0.30 -15.01
CA GLU A 19 12.68 -0.78 -14.07
C GLU A 19 13.28 -0.48 -12.70
N GLU A 20 14.44 0.11 -12.68
CA GLU A 20 15.09 0.46 -11.42
C GLU A 20 14.32 1.54 -10.68
N ALA A 21 13.68 2.42 -11.41
CA ALA A 21 12.89 3.48 -10.81
C ALA A 21 11.53 2.99 -10.31
N SER A 22 11.08 1.85 -10.80
CA SER A 22 9.78 1.30 -10.45
C SER A 22 9.90 0.33 -9.29
N LEU A 23 9.15 0.56 -8.25
CA LEU A 23 9.10 -0.34 -7.12
C LEU A 23 8.11 -1.44 -7.39
N SER A 24 8.39 -2.63 -6.90
CA SER A 24 7.42 -3.72 -6.97
C SER A 24 6.26 -3.43 -6.03
N THR A 25 5.15 -4.10 -6.25
CA THR A 25 3.99 -3.98 -5.36
C THR A 25 4.36 -4.31 -3.93
N GLN A 26 5.19 -5.34 -3.74
CA GLN A 26 5.61 -5.74 -2.40
C GLN A 26 6.49 -4.68 -1.74
N GLU A 27 7.36 -4.02 -2.50
CA GLU A 27 8.19 -2.94 -1.98
C GLU A 27 7.36 -1.74 -1.58
N ILE A 28 6.38 -1.38 -2.41
CA ILE A 28 5.46 -0.28 -2.10
C ILE A 28 4.69 -0.59 -0.83
N LYS A 29 4.20 -1.80 -0.72
CA LYS A 29 3.47 -2.23 0.48
C LYS A 29 4.34 -2.13 1.72
N SER A 30 5.60 -2.56 1.62
CA SER A 30 6.55 -2.48 2.73
C SER A 30 6.81 -1.04 3.14
N LEU A 31 6.95 -0.13 2.18
CA LEU A 31 7.16 1.28 2.47
C LEU A 31 5.95 1.89 3.18
N LEU A 32 4.75 1.53 2.76
CA LEU A 32 3.54 1.99 3.43
C LEU A 32 3.46 1.47 4.85
N ILE A 33 3.81 0.20 5.05
CA ILE A 33 3.80 -0.40 6.38
C ILE A 33 4.84 0.26 7.28
N GLY A 34 5.98 0.67 6.73
CA GLY A 34 7.00 1.39 7.47
C GLY A 34 6.55 2.77 7.95
N ARG A 35 5.51 3.33 7.31
CA ARG A 35 4.94 4.62 7.68
C ARG A 35 3.45 4.48 7.97
N LEU A 36 3.06 3.35 8.53
CA LEU A 36 1.65 2.97 8.60
C LEU A 36 0.78 3.98 9.33
N ARG A 37 1.24 4.51 10.46
CA ARG A 37 0.45 5.49 11.20
C ARG A 37 0.23 6.76 10.39
N GLU A 38 1.25 7.21 9.66
CA GLU A 38 1.11 8.37 8.79
C GLU A 38 0.11 8.12 7.68
N VAL A 39 0.23 6.93 7.05
CA VAL A 39 -0.68 6.54 5.97
C VAL A 39 -2.11 6.54 6.46
N LEU A 40 -2.36 5.93 7.62
CA LEU A 40 -3.70 5.80 8.14
C LEU A 40 -4.29 7.15 8.55
N HIS A 41 -3.48 8.02 9.14
CA HIS A 41 -3.96 9.35 9.48
C HIS A 41 -4.23 10.20 8.23
N TYR A 42 -3.47 9.95 7.16
CA TYR A 42 -3.72 10.60 5.89
C TYR A 42 -5.02 10.12 5.26
N LEU A 43 -5.23 8.79 5.24
CA LEU A 43 -6.40 8.20 4.59
C LEU A 43 -7.68 8.41 5.41
N LEU A 44 -7.58 8.25 6.73
CA LEU A 44 -8.74 8.22 7.62
C LEU A 44 -8.45 9.06 8.87
N PRO A 45 -8.46 10.40 8.74
CA PRO A 45 -8.03 11.27 9.84
C PRO A 45 -8.84 11.15 11.13
N ALA A 46 -10.09 10.70 11.05
CA ALA A 46 -10.92 10.56 12.25
C ALA A 46 -10.63 9.30 13.05
N GLY A 47 -9.76 8.42 12.54
CA GLY A 47 -9.43 7.20 13.23
C GLY A 47 -8.58 7.42 14.47
N VAL A 48 -8.64 6.47 15.39
CA VAL A 48 -7.88 6.52 16.64
C VAL A 48 -7.16 5.20 16.84
N ILE A 49 -6.10 5.24 17.64
CA ILE A 49 -5.34 4.04 17.95
C ILE A 49 -5.80 3.51 19.30
N ARG A 50 -6.22 2.25 19.32
CA ARG A 50 -6.67 1.56 20.53
C ARG A 50 -6.13 0.13 20.53
N ASN A 51 -5.51 -0.27 21.64
CA ASN A 51 -5.02 -1.64 21.83
C ASN A 51 -4.15 -2.13 20.67
N GLY A 52 -3.28 -1.23 20.16
CA GLY A 52 -2.36 -1.59 19.07
C GLY A 52 -3.02 -1.69 17.71
N LYS A 53 -4.24 -1.18 17.56
CA LYS A 53 -4.95 -1.18 16.29
C LYS A 53 -5.44 0.23 15.97
N PHE A 54 -5.56 0.50 14.67
CA PHE A 54 -6.17 1.74 14.20
C PHE A 54 -7.65 1.48 13.96
N VAL A 55 -8.52 2.30 14.53
CA VAL A 55 -9.96 2.07 14.53
C VAL A 55 -10.69 3.30 14.01
N VAL A 56 -11.64 3.08 13.10
CA VAL A 56 -12.43 4.14 12.49
C VAL A 56 -13.79 3.55 12.08
N GLY A 57 -14.74 4.39 11.73
CA GLY A 57 -16.08 3.92 11.41
C GLY A 57 -16.20 3.20 10.09
N ASP A 58 -15.57 3.75 9.03
CA ASP A 58 -15.65 3.17 7.70
C ASP A 58 -14.57 3.76 6.80
N ILE A 59 -14.56 3.35 5.53
CA ILE A 59 -13.59 3.85 4.56
C ILE A 59 -13.79 5.32 4.18
N HIS A 60 -14.89 5.90 4.58
CA HIS A 60 -15.15 7.33 4.34
C HIS A 60 -14.63 8.20 5.49
N GLY A 61 -14.03 7.58 6.50
CA GLY A 61 -13.45 8.30 7.62
C GLY A 61 -14.42 8.76 8.68
N ASN A 62 -15.63 8.21 8.71
CA ASN A 62 -16.57 8.53 9.76
C ASN A 62 -16.09 7.96 11.09
N LYS A 63 -16.48 8.61 12.17
CA LYS A 63 -16.15 8.12 13.51
C LYS A 63 -16.85 6.80 13.79
N GLY A 64 -16.21 5.94 14.53
CA GLY A 64 -16.79 4.65 14.88
C GLY A 64 -15.69 3.64 15.11
N ASP A 65 -16.06 2.37 15.19
CA ASP A 65 -15.12 1.29 15.48
C ASP A 65 -15.35 0.05 14.62
N SER A 66 -16.05 0.19 13.51
CA SER A 66 -16.32 -0.96 12.63
C SER A 66 -15.14 -1.34 11.77
N LEU A 67 -14.31 -0.37 11.39
CA LEU A 67 -13.14 -0.64 10.54
C LEU A 67 -11.89 -0.65 11.41
N VAL A 68 -11.13 -1.74 11.35
CA VAL A 68 -9.95 -1.95 12.17
C VAL A 68 -8.77 -2.29 11.28
N VAL A 69 -7.61 -1.67 11.57
CA VAL A 69 -6.37 -1.94 10.85
C VAL A 69 -5.31 -2.41 11.85
N GLU A 70 -4.64 -3.50 11.55
CA GLU A 70 -3.56 -4.02 12.38
C GLU A 70 -2.32 -3.12 12.23
N LEU A 71 -1.71 -2.74 13.34
CA LEU A 71 -0.58 -1.83 13.32
C LEU A 71 0.78 -2.51 13.45
N SER A 72 0.80 -3.77 13.85
CA SER A 72 2.08 -4.46 14.14
C SER A 72 1.98 -5.93 13.80
N GLY A 73 3.14 -6.58 13.84
CA GLY A 73 3.23 -8.01 13.60
C GLY A 73 3.14 -8.35 12.12
N GLY A 74 2.98 -9.63 11.83
CA GLY A 74 2.92 -10.11 10.46
C GLY A 74 1.68 -9.68 9.69
N LYS A 75 0.69 -9.13 10.39
CA LYS A 75 -0.55 -8.66 9.77
C LYS A 75 -0.62 -7.14 9.65
N ALA A 76 0.48 -6.44 9.94
CA ALA A 76 0.48 -4.98 9.87
C ALA A 76 -0.04 -4.50 8.51
N GLY A 77 -0.96 -3.54 8.54
CA GLY A 77 -1.56 -2.99 7.33
C GLY A 77 -2.80 -3.74 6.85
N GLN A 78 -3.10 -4.90 7.41
CA GLN A 78 -4.34 -5.61 7.06
C GLN A 78 -5.51 -4.96 7.77
N TRP A 79 -6.62 -4.82 7.06
CA TRP A 79 -7.79 -4.15 7.59
C TRP A 79 -9.04 -4.99 7.40
N HIS A 80 -10.03 -4.72 8.23
CA HIS A 80 -11.34 -5.35 8.11
C HIS A 80 -12.41 -4.40 8.60
N ASP A 81 -13.49 -4.31 7.84
CA ASP A 81 -14.67 -3.53 8.23
C ASP A 81 -15.76 -4.52 8.62
N PHE A 82 -16.06 -4.57 9.91
CA PHE A 82 -17.03 -5.53 10.43
C PHE A 82 -18.46 -5.21 10.06
N ALA A 83 -18.75 -3.98 9.67
CA ALA A 83 -20.10 -3.59 9.24
C ALA A 83 -20.39 -4.05 7.82
N THR A 84 -19.40 -4.04 6.93
CA THR A 84 -19.56 -4.42 5.53
C THR A 84 -18.99 -5.77 5.21
N ASN A 85 -18.18 -6.31 6.12
CA ASN A 85 -17.44 -7.55 5.95
C ASN A 85 -16.44 -7.47 4.79
N GLU A 86 -15.86 -6.30 4.60
CA GLU A 86 -14.81 -6.07 3.61
C GLU A 86 -13.46 -6.00 4.30
N GLY A 87 -12.40 -6.24 3.55
CA GLY A 87 -11.06 -6.15 4.10
C GLY A 87 -10.01 -6.38 3.04
N GLY A 88 -8.76 -6.29 3.45
CA GLY A 88 -7.64 -6.49 2.54
C GLY A 88 -6.35 -5.97 3.14
N ASP A 89 -5.41 -5.61 2.27
CA ASP A 89 -4.13 -5.05 2.68
C ASP A 89 -4.14 -3.52 2.59
N ILE A 90 -3.00 -2.91 2.89
CA ILE A 90 -2.92 -1.44 2.94
C ILE A 90 -3.14 -0.81 1.56
N ILE A 91 -2.74 -1.49 0.49
CA ILE A 91 -2.95 -0.97 -0.86
C ILE A 91 -4.44 -1.00 -1.20
N SER A 92 -5.14 -2.07 -0.84
CA SER A 92 -6.58 -2.14 -1.07
C SER A 92 -7.33 -1.12 -0.22
N LEU A 93 -6.85 -0.82 0.98
CA LEU A 93 -7.46 0.22 1.80
C LEU A 93 -7.29 1.59 1.13
N TRP A 94 -6.09 1.89 0.65
CA TRP A 94 -5.84 3.14 -0.08
C TRP A 94 -6.81 3.27 -1.25
N ALA A 95 -6.94 2.21 -2.04
CA ALA A 95 -7.84 2.22 -3.19
C ALA A 95 -9.29 2.44 -2.76
N SER A 96 -9.74 1.73 -1.74
CA SER A 96 -11.12 1.83 -1.26
C SER A 96 -11.43 3.24 -0.77
N VAL A 97 -10.51 3.84 -0.03
CA VAL A 97 -10.70 5.20 0.48
C VAL A 97 -10.85 6.20 -0.66
N HIS A 98 -10.14 5.98 -1.76
CA HIS A 98 -10.19 6.88 -2.92
C HIS A 98 -11.23 6.46 -3.96
N GLY A 99 -12.03 5.45 -3.67
CA GLY A 99 -13.06 4.99 -4.59
C GLY A 99 -12.52 4.33 -5.84
N LYS A 100 -11.35 3.71 -5.74
CA LYS A 100 -10.70 3.06 -6.88
C LYS A 100 -10.80 1.54 -6.76
N ASP A 101 -10.82 0.89 -7.92
CA ASP A 101 -10.82 -0.57 -8.01
C ASP A 101 -9.40 -1.05 -8.29
N THR A 102 -8.86 -1.90 -7.42
CA THR A 102 -7.50 -2.41 -7.61
C THR A 102 -7.36 -3.30 -8.84
N ARG A 103 -8.46 -3.83 -9.37
CA ARG A 103 -8.39 -4.67 -10.57
C ARG A 103 -8.26 -3.85 -11.84
N SER A 104 -9.06 -2.81 -11.97
CA SER A 104 -9.11 -2.03 -13.20
C SER A 104 -8.33 -0.73 -13.13
N GLN A 105 -8.03 -0.24 -11.93
CA GLN A 105 -7.38 1.05 -11.73
C GLN A 105 -6.08 0.93 -10.92
N PHE A 106 -5.50 -0.25 -10.91
CA PHE A 106 -4.29 -0.49 -10.11
C PHE A 106 -3.14 0.47 -10.44
N PRO A 107 -2.84 0.77 -11.71
CA PRO A 107 -1.78 1.72 -12.02
C PRO A 107 -2.04 3.11 -11.42
N ASP A 108 -3.29 3.56 -11.40
CA ASP A 108 -3.65 4.84 -10.81
C ASP A 108 -3.41 4.85 -9.32
N VAL A 109 -3.77 3.75 -8.65
CA VAL A 109 -3.57 3.60 -7.22
C VAL A 109 -2.07 3.64 -6.90
N ILE A 110 -1.28 2.90 -7.65
CA ILE A 110 0.17 2.84 -7.43
C ILE A 110 0.81 4.20 -7.68
N SER A 111 0.40 4.91 -8.72
CA SER A 111 0.91 6.26 -9.00
C SER A 111 0.64 7.21 -7.86
N ALA A 112 -0.57 7.17 -7.31
CA ALA A 112 -0.93 8.04 -6.20
C ALA A 112 -0.11 7.72 -4.96
N ILE A 113 0.14 6.45 -4.71
CA ILE A 113 0.95 6.04 -3.57
C ILE A 113 2.40 6.48 -3.74
N HIS A 114 2.97 6.32 -4.93
CA HIS A 114 4.32 6.80 -5.24
C HIS A 114 4.44 8.29 -4.96
N GLU A 115 3.47 9.05 -5.41
CA GLU A 115 3.44 10.48 -5.22
C GLU A 115 3.43 10.84 -3.73
N TRP A 116 2.60 10.17 -2.96
CA TRP A 116 2.53 10.40 -1.53
C TRP A 116 3.82 10.03 -0.81
N LEU A 117 4.44 8.92 -1.22
CA LEU A 117 5.70 8.46 -0.64
C LEU A 117 6.89 9.34 -1.03
N GLY A 118 6.78 10.08 -2.12
CA GLY A 118 7.88 10.91 -2.61
C GLY A 118 8.89 10.12 -3.44
N THR A 119 8.46 9.01 -4.02
CA THR A 119 9.37 8.16 -4.81
C THR A 119 9.08 8.16 -6.33
#